data_baa11d928d91080a6aceff58ff0232d0
#
_entry.id   baa11d928d91080a6aceff58ff0232d0
#
_cell.length_a   1.000
_cell.length_b   1.000
_cell.length_c   1.000
_cell.angle_alpha   90.00
_cell.angle_beta   90.00
_cell.angle_gamma   90.00
#
_symmetry.space_group_name_H-M   'P 1'
#
loop_
_entity.id
_entity.type
_entity.pdbx_description
1 polymer ?
#
loop_
_entity_poly.entity_id
_entity_poly.type
_entity_poly.pdbx_seq_one_letter_code
_entity_poly.pdbx_strand_id
1 'polypeptide(L)'
;PPMKVFSKIMIAAWLFATITSLHAFKVEKGFTSIFNGKDLTGWEGMPGMWTVKDGAITPKQSTINNWVFWRGGQPADFELRLSFRYHSGNSGVQVRTIEFEPFQSRGYQAEVAPQAKMGLWHHSKAPEKYRSKLALAGEETIYAKDGTKSIKKVADPDKVKSAYKEDGWNDLVVIAKGPTVIQKINGVVFSQLTDHDEKYSTS
;
A
#
# COMPACT_ATOMS: atom_id res chain seq x y z
N PRO A 1 -72.12 -21.95 -23.65
CA PRO A 1 -71.25 -20.83 -23.32
C PRO A 1 -69.98 -21.34 -22.62
N PRO A 2 -68.80 -20.98 -23.13
CA PRO A 2 -67.53 -21.48 -22.58
C PRO A 2 -67.14 -20.73 -21.31
N MET A 3 -66.69 -21.50 -20.36
CA MET A 3 -66.18 -21.10 -19.06
C MET A 3 -64.82 -20.40 -19.21
N LYS A 4 -64.71 -19.14 -18.79
CA LYS A 4 -63.42 -18.41 -18.75
C LYS A 4 -62.64 -18.82 -17.52
N VAL A 5 -61.51 -19.48 -17.73
CA VAL A 5 -60.52 -19.78 -16.68
C VAL A 5 -59.56 -18.58 -16.59
N PHE A 6 -59.58 -17.84 -15.44
CA PHE A 6 -58.57 -16.83 -15.13
C PHE A 6 -57.44 -17.51 -14.38
N SER A 7 -56.30 -17.66 -15.06
CA SER A 7 -55.04 -18.05 -14.42
C SER A 7 -54.39 -16.84 -13.78
N LYS A 8 -54.33 -16.82 -12.45
CA LYS A 8 -53.54 -15.82 -11.70
C LYS A 8 -52.07 -16.27 -11.68
N ILE A 9 -51.23 -15.60 -12.46
CA ILE A 9 -49.77 -15.77 -12.36
C ILE A 9 -49.30 -14.93 -11.17
N MET A 10 -48.90 -15.61 -10.09
CA MET A 10 -48.18 -14.98 -8.99
C MET A 10 -46.72 -14.89 -9.37
N ILE A 11 -46.22 -13.68 -9.64
CA ILE A 11 -44.80 -13.40 -9.79
C ILE A 11 -44.23 -13.25 -8.38
N ALA A 12 -43.55 -14.29 -7.89
CA ALA A 12 -42.78 -14.20 -6.66
C ALA A 12 -41.50 -13.41 -6.96
N ALA A 13 -41.45 -12.12 -6.58
CA ALA A 13 -40.23 -11.33 -6.61
C ALA A 13 -39.29 -11.81 -5.51
N TRP A 14 -38.27 -12.57 -5.86
CA TRP A 14 -37.17 -12.87 -4.97
C TRP A 14 -36.29 -11.63 -4.82
N LEU A 15 -36.46 -10.93 -3.71
CA LEU A 15 -35.47 -9.93 -3.27
C LEU A 15 -34.21 -10.69 -2.87
N PHE A 16 -33.21 -10.75 -3.76
CA PHE A 16 -31.86 -11.08 -3.36
C PHE A 16 -31.29 -9.89 -2.57
N ALA A 17 -31.46 -9.94 -1.26
CA ALA A 17 -30.69 -9.10 -0.36
C ALA A 17 -29.23 -9.60 -0.45
N THR A 18 -28.40 -8.92 -1.26
CA THR A 18 -26.96 -9.10 -1.19
C THR A 18 -26.51 -8.58 0.17
N ILE A 19 -26.39 -9.48 1.13
CA ILE A 19 -25.71 -9.20 2.39
C ILE A 19 -24.23 -9.02 2.00
N THR A 20 -23.81 -7.77 1.72
CA THR A 20 -22.42 -7.40 1.73
C THR A 20 -21.95 -7.54 3.18
N SER A 21 -21.42 -8.71 3.48
CA SER A 21 -20.74 -8.98 4.74
C SER A 21 -19.59 -7.98 4.83
N LEU A 22 -19.77 -6.90 5.60
CA LEU A 22 -18.66 -6.11 6.08
C LEU A 22 -17.83 -7.06 6.96
N HIS A 23 -16.79 -7.65 6.40
CA HIS A 23 -15.80 -8.33 7.19
C HIS A 23 -15.12 -7.26 8.03
N ALA A 24 -15.57 -7.07 9.25
CA ALA A 24 -14.81 -6.32 10.24
C ALA A 24 -13.46 -7.05 10.36
N PHE A 25 -12.40 -6.42 9.89
CA PHE A 25 -11.05 -6.96 10.04
C PHE A 25 -10.81 -7.17 11.53
N LYS A 26 -10.70 -8.44 11.93
CA LYS A 26 -10.32 -8.76 13.31
C LYS A 26 -8.87 -8.35 13.47
N VAL A 27 -8.66 -7.27 14.24
CA VAL A 27 -7.31 -6.81 14.55
C VAL A 27 -6.57 -7.90 15.31
N GLU A 28 -5.43 -8.34 14.80
CA GLU A 28 -4.61 -9.35 15.45
C GLU A 28 -4.06 -8.84 16.79
N LYS A 29 -3.79 -9.76 17.72
CA LYS A 29 -3.21 -9.42 19.02
C LYS A 29 -1.85 -8.74 18.81
N GLY A 30 -1.67 -7.57 19.43
CA GLY A 30 -0.44 -6.77 19.33
C GLY A 30 -0.46 -5.73 18.19
N PHE A 31 -1.53 -5.70 17.39
CA PHE A 31 -1.73 -4.66 16.36
C PHE A 31 -2.79 -3.66 16.79
N THR A 32 -2.68 -2.46 16.27
CA THR A 32 -3.69 -1.40 16.40
C THR A 32 -4.19 -1.02 15.01
N SER A 33 -5.51 -0.98 14.82
CA SER A 33 -6.07 -0.49 13.56
C SER A 33 -5.86 1.02 13.44
N ILE A 34 -5.25 1.45 12.35
CA ILE A 34 -5.04 2.85 12.02
C ILE A 34 -6.04 3.37 10.97
N PHE A 35 -6.94 2.51 10.51
CA PHE A 35 -8.02 2.87 9.58
C PHE A 35 -9.32 2.19 10.01
N ASN A 36 -10.41 2.97 10.03
CA ASN A 36 -11.72 2.50 10.50
C ASN A 36 -12.58 1.84 9.42
N GLY A 37 -12.14 1.84 8.16
CA GLY A 37 -12.87 1.31 7.01
C GLY A 37 -14.07 2.15 6.55
N LYS A 38 -14.32 3.32 7.13
CA LYS A 38 -15.52 4.14 6.87
C LYS A 38 -15.20 5.53 6.34
N ASP A 39 -14.23 6.19 6.95
CA ASP A 39 -13.85 7.57 6.64
C ASP A 39 -12.36 7.82 6.91
N LEU A 40 -11.90 9.02 6.64
CA LEU A 40 -10.51 9.43 6.84
C LEU A 40 -10.23 9.97 8.25
N THR A 41 -11.01 9.63 9.27
CA THR A 41 -10.72 10.02 10.65
C THR A 41 -9.33 9.55 11.06
N GLY A 42 -8.48 10.48 11.53
CA GLY A 42 -7.08 10.21 11.86
C GLY A 42 -6.11 10.26 10.66
N TRP A 43 -6.64 10.55 9.47
CA TRP A 43 -5.87 10.73 8.25
C TRP A 43 -6.07 12.12 7.68
N GLU A 44 -5.03 12.72 7.14
CA GLU A 44 -5.06 14.05 6.55
C GLU A 44 -4.38 14.04 5.19
N GLY A 45 -5.06 14.55 4.18
CA GLY A 45 -4.55 14.65 2.82
C GLY A 45 -5.00 15.93 2.14
N MET A 46 -4.44 16.17 0.96
CA MET A 46 -4.84 17.33 0.15
C MET A 46 -6.36 17.32 -0.06
N PRO A 47 -7.06 18.44 0.22
CA PRO A 47 -8.52 18.49 0.14
C PRO A 47 -9.08 18.02 -1.19
N GLY A 48 -10.07 17.12 -1.13
CA GLY A 48 -10.75 16.59 -2.30
C GLY A 48 -9.97 15.56 -3.13
N MET A 49 -8.76 15.16 -2.71
CA MET A 49 -7.91 14.19 -3.44
C MET A 49 -8.04 12.77 -2.92
N TRP A 50 -8.59 12.58 -1.74
CA TRP A 50 -8.71 11.27 -1.09
C TRP A 50 -10.12 11.05 -0.58
N THR A 51 -10.59 9.83 -0.66
CA THR A 51 -11.91 9.42 -0.16
C THR A 51 -11.84 7.98 0.35
N VAL A 52 -12.90 7.53 0.99
CA VAL A 52 -13.11 6.11 1.29
C VAL A 52 -14.19 5.59 0.36
N LYS A 53 -13.87 4.54 -0.37
CA LYS A 53 -14.80 3.84 -1.26
C LYS A 53 -14.68 2.35 -1.03
N ASP A 54 -15.82 1.67 -0.84
CA ASP A 54 -15.89 0.22 -0.61
C ASP A 54 -14.98 -0.26 0.53
N GLY A 55 -14.87 0.54 1.61
CA GLY A 55 -14.02 0.26 2.76
C GLY A 55 -12.53 0.46 2.55
N ALA A 56 -12.10 1.11 1.47
CA ALA A 56 -10.70 1.35 1.15
C ALA A 56 -10.40 2.85 0.95
N ILE A 57 -9.25 3.30 1.44
CA ILE A 57 -8.71 4.63 1.12
C ILE A 57 -8.41 4.66 -0.38
N THR A 58 -9.05 5.58 -1.09
CA THR A 58 -9.01 5.64 -2.55
C THR A 58 -8.58 7.03 -3.00
N PRO A 59 -7.51 7.15 -3.78
CA PRO A 59 -7.10 8.42 -4.35
C PRO A 59 -8.02 8.82 -5.51
N LYS A 60 -8.22 10.12 -5.69
CA LYS A 60 -8.71 10.67 -6.95
C LYS A 60 -7.57 10.68 -7.96
N GLN A 61 -7.85 10.34 -9.20
CA GLN A 61 -6.85 10.44 -10.26
C GLN A 61 -6.34 11.87 -10.38
N SER A 62 -5.02 12.02 -10.43
CA SER A 62 -4.35 13.32 -10.43
C SER A 62 -3.06 13.26 -11.23
N THR A 63 -2.70 14.40 -11.82
CA THR A 63 -1.40 14.62 -12.48
C THR A 63 -0.33 15.17 -11.53
N ILE A 64 -0.73 15.56 -10.30
CA ILE A 64 0.18 16.02 -9.27
C ILE A 64 0.37 14.95 -8.21
N ASN A 65 1.58 14.86 -7.69
CA ASN A 65 1.87 14.02 -6.53
C ASN A 65 1.12 14.55 -5.32
N ASN A 66 0.43 13.67 -4.60
CA ASN A 66 -0.24 14.01 -3.36
C ASN A 66 -0.23 12.80 -2.43
N TRP A 67 -0.31 13.08 -1.13
CA TRP A 67 -0.28 12.06 -0.09
C TRP A 67 -1.47 12.21 0.83
N VAL A 68 -1.81 11.12 1.50
CA VAL A 68 -2.65 11.11 2.70
C VAL A 68 -1.79 10.59 3.85
N PHE A 69 -1.76 11.34 4.95
CA PHE A 69 -0.93 11.05 6.12
C PHE A 69 -1.78 10.50 7.26
N TRP A 70 -1.35 9.42 7.86
CA TRP A 70 -1.84 9.05 9.18
C TRP A 70 -1.23 9.98 10.24
N ARG A 71 -2.10 10.62 11.03
CA ARG A 71 -1.68 11.62 12.04
C ARG A 71 -1.66 11.05 13.46
N GLY A 72 -1.86 9.74 13.63
CA GLY A 72 -1.94 9.11 14.96
C GLY A 72 -0.59 8.83 15.63
N GLY A 73 0.55 9.10 14.98
CA GLY A 73 1.88 8.93 15.56
C GLY A 73 3.00 8.82 14.54
N GLN A 74 4.22 8.69 15.05
CA GLN A 74 5.45 8.56 14.23
C GLN A 74 6.33 7.44 14.79
N PRO A 75 5.92 6.17 14.67
CA PRO A 75 6.72 5.04 15.14
C PRO A 75 8.00 4.91 14.30
N ALA A 76 9.16 4.78 14.96
CA ALA A 76 10.43 4.51 14.29
C ALA A 76 10.52 3.04 13.85
N ASP A 77 10.26 2.12 14.80
CA ASP A 77 10.21 0.69 14.54
C ASP A 77 8.76 0.20 14.57
N PHE A 78 8.33 -0.51 13.53
CA PHE A 78 6.95 -0.98 13.40
C PHE A 78 6.83 -2.13 12.39
N GLU A 79 5.70 -2.78 12.44
CA GLU A 79 5.19 -3.64 11.38
C GLU A 79 3.84 -3.09 10.92
N LEU A 80 3.76 -2.66 9.66
CA LEU A 80 2.53 -2.20 9.03
C LEU A 80 1.97 -3.32 8.16
N ARG A 81 0.69 -3.64 8.34
CA ARG A 81 -0.05 -4.60 7.52
C ARG A 81 -1.23 -3.92 6.87
N LEU A 82 -1.38 -4.10 5.58
CA LEU A 82 -2.53 -3.62 4.81
C LEU A 82 -2.76 -4.49 3.57
N SER A 83 -3.93 -4.35 2.96
CA SER A 83 -4.17 -4.89 1.63
C SER A 83 -4.31 -3.74 0.63
N PHE A 84 -3.81 -3.94 -0.58
CA PHE A 84 -3.96 -2.98 -1.66
C PHE A 84 -4.44 -3.67 -2.95
N ARG A 85 -5.06 -2.87 -3.81
CA ARG A 85 -5.40 -3.27 -5.17
C ARG A 85 -4.96 -2.17 -6.13
N TYR A 86 -4.13 -2.53 -7.08
CA TYR A 86 -3.66 -1.61 -8.11
C TYR A 86 -4.64 -1.61 -9.29
N HIS A 87 -4.92 -0.43 -9.84
CA HIS A 87 -5.71 -0.27 -11.06
C HIS A 87 -4.92 0.45 -12.15
N SER A 88 -4.33 1.59 -11.83
CA SER A 88 -3.61 2.39 -12.81
C SER A 88 -2.74 3.46 -12.14
N GLY A 89 -1.82 4.04 -12.88
CA GLY A 89 -0.98 5.14 -12.42
C GLY A 89 0.25 4.66 -11.65
N ASN A 90 0.61 5.41 -10.62
CA ASN A 90 1.66 5.09 -9.66
C ASN A 90 1.18 5.49 -8.27
N SER A 91 1.40 4.62 -7.31
CA SER A 91 1.07 4.84 -5.91
C SER A 91 2.07 4.12 -5.00
N GLY A 92 1.91 4.24 -3.71
CA GLY A 92 2.75 3.53 -2.76
C GLY A 92 2.42 3.88 -1.33
N VAL A 93 2.99 3.10 -0.43
CA VAL A 93 2.93 3.33 1.01
C VAL A 93 4.28 3.87 1.45
N GLN A 94 4.31 5.14 1.84
CA GLN A 94 5.53 5.74 2.35
C GLN A 94 5.68 5.49 3.85
N VAL A 95 6.90 5.21 4.26
CA VAL A 95 7.28 4.98 5.64
C VAL A 95 8.55 5.76 5.97
N ARG A 96 8.70 6.12 7.26
CA ARG A 96 9.84 6.93 7.75
C ARG A 96 10.00 8.18 6.91
N THR A 97 8.91 8.92 6.78
CA THR A 97 8.81 10.07 5.90
C THR A 97 9.01 11.37 6.63
N ILE A 98 9.52 12.34 5.90
CA ILE A 98 9.61 13.73 6.32
C ILE A 98 8.66 14.52 5.44
N GLU A 99 7.66 15.14 6.06
CA GLU A 99 6.80 16.12 5.39
C GLU A 99 7.56 17.45 5.29
N PHE A 100 7.84 17.94 4.09
CA PHE A 100 8.64 19.14 3.87
C PHE A 100 7.82 20.32 3.33
N GLU A 101 6.65 20.06 2.79
CA GLU A 101 5.62 21.02 2.38
C GLU A 101 4.25 20.39 2.71
N PRO A 102 3.17 21.16 2.87
CA PRO A 102 1.85 20.59 3.11
C PRO A 102 1.50 19.51 2.07
N PHE A 103 1.19 18.31 2.54
CA PHE A 103 0.86 17.15 1.70
C PHE A 103 1.95 16.73 0.70
N GLN A 104 3.21 17.03 0.99
CA GLN A 104 4.37 16.59 0.24
C GLN A 104 5.36 15.91 1.16
N SER A 105 5.84 14.75 0.76
CA SER A 105 6.65 13.90 1.61
C SER A 105 7.85 13.31 0.87
N ARG A 106 8.90 13.04 1.59
CA ARG A 106 10.04 12.24 1.14
C ARG A 106 10.30 11.11 2.12
N GLY A 107 10.75 9.99 1.63
CA GLY A 107 11.07 8.82 2.45
C GLY A 107 11.06 7.54 1.65
N TYR A 108 11.07 6.42 2.34
CA TYR A 108 11.00 5.10 1.71
C TYR A 108 9.57 4.80 1.28
N GLN A 109 9.40 4.27 0.08
CA GLN A 109 8.10 3.91 -0.48
C GLN A 109 8.08 2.44 -0.83
N ALA A 110 7.18 1.69 -0.21
CA ALA A 110 6.75 0.40 -0.72
C ALA A 110 5.81 0.67 -1.89
N GLU A 111 6.29 0.39 -3.09
CA GLU A 111 5.63 0.74 -4.34
C GLU A 111 4.31 -0.02 -4.50
N VAL A 112 3.29 0.66 -5.04
CA VAL A 112 2.01 0.10 -5.52
C VAL A 112 1.86 0.50 -6.98
N ALA A 113 2.27 -0.41 -7.87
CA ALA A 113 2.44 -0.19 -9.29
C ALA A 113 2.30 -1.53 -10.04
N PRO A 114 2.41 -1.56 -11.37
CA PRO A 114 2.53 -2.81 -12.11
C PRO A 114 3.66 -3.68 -11.56
N GLN A 115 3.51 -5.01 -11.60
CA GLN A 115 4.43 -5.99 -11.01
C GLN A 115 5.92 -5.68 -11.30
N ALA A 116 6.24 -5.29 -12.52
CA ALA A 116 7.62 -5.00 -12.93
C ALA A 116 8.26 -3.80 -12.24
N LYS A 117 7.45 -2.94 -11.59
CA LYS A 117 7.91 -1.74 -10.89
C LYS A 117 7.83 -1.88 -9.37
N MET A 118 7.27 -2.98 -8.87
CA MET A 118 7.17 -3.23 -7.43
C MET A 118 8.56 -3.32 -6.79
N GLY A 119 8.64 -2.89 -5.54
CA GLY A 119 9.88 -2.87 -4.76
C GLY A 119 9.89 -1.73 -3.75
N LEU A 120 11.06 -1.44 -3.21
CA LEU A 120 11.31 -0.29 -2.35
C LEU A 120 11.95 0.83 -3.16
N TRP A 121 11.38 2.01 -3.04
CA TRP A 121 11.81 3.22 -3.73
C TRP A 121 12.07 4.34 -2.74
N HIS A 122 12.89 5.30 -3.13
CA HIS A 122 13.01 6.55 -2.42
C HIS A 122 12.17 7.59 -3.16
N HIS A 123 11.08 8.02 -2.56
CA HIS A 123 10.25 9.06 -3.12
C HIS A 123 10.66 10.41 -2.55
N SER A 124 11.20 11.25 -3.41
CA SER A 124 11.62 12.59 -3.02
C SER A 124 11.70 13.51 -4.24
N LYS A 125 11.85 14.81 -3.98
CA LYS A 125 12.36 15.77 -4.97
C LYS A 125 13.90 15.67 -5.01
N ALA A 126 14.55 16.29 -6.01
CA ALA A 126 15.99 16.46 -5.98
C ALA A 126 16.44 17.05 -4.61
N PRO A 127 17.62 16.67 -4.08
CA PRO A 127 18.69 15.96 -4.76
C PRO A 127 18.62 14.42 -4.65
N GLU A 128 17.75 13.83 -3.80
CA GLU A 128 17.75 12.38 -3.53
C GLU A 128 17.19 11.56 -4.70
N LYS A 129 16.79 12.19 -5.77
CA LYS A 129 16.19 11.53 -6.94
C LYS A 129 17.03 10.39 -7.51
N TYR A 130 18.34 10.45 -7.38
CA TYR A 130 19.25 9.39 -7.83
C TYR A 130 19.13 8.09 -7.01
N ARG A 131 18.56 8.15 -5.80
CA ARG A 131 18.27 6.97 -4.97
C ARG A 131 16.93 6.34 -5.28
N SER A 132 16.26 6.72 -6.36
CA SER A 132 14.87 6.34 -6.65
C SER A 132 14.60 4.84 -6.52
N LYS A 133 15.48 3.98 -7.04
CA LYS A 133 15.35 2.51 -6.90
C LYS A 133 16.23 2.05 -5.75
N LEU A 134 15.62 1.70 -4.62
CA LEU A 134 16.36 1.22 -3.46
C LEU A 134 16.58 -0.29 -3.54
N ALA A 135 15.51 -1.09 -3.57
CA ALA A 135 15.59 -2.55 -3.70
C ALA A 135 14.44 -3.08 -4.54
N LEU A 136 14.71 -3.95 -5.49
CA LEU A 136 13.71 -4.56 -6.37
C LEU A 136 13.40 -6.02 -5.94
N ALA A 137 12.57 -6.70 -6.71
CA ALA A 137 12.15 -8.06 -6.42
C ALA A 137 13.34 -9.01 -6.28
N GLY A 138 13.43 -9.70 -5.15
CA GLY A 138 14.50 -10.65 -4.84
C GLY A 138 15.83 -10.00 -4.45
N GLU A 139 15.85 -8.70 -4.20
CA GLU A 139 17.05 -7.97 -3.80
C GLU A 139 17.09 -7.66 -2.30
N GLU A 140 18.28 -7.78 -1.73
CA GLU A 140 18.69 -7.13 -0.50
C GLU A 140 19.70 -6.05 -0.86
N THR A 141 19.36 -4.81 -0.56
CA THR A 141 20.21 -3.64 -0.82
C THR A 141 20.74 -3.08 0.49
N ILE A 142 22.02 -2.74 0.51
CA ILE A 142 22.67 -2.09 1.64
C ILE A 142 23.30 -0.79 1.15
N TYR A 143 22.98 0.31 1.81
CA TYR A 143 23.73 1.56 1.70
C TYR A 143 24.68 1.68 2.89
N ALA A 144 25.97 1.85 2.63
CA ALA A 144 26.98 2.15 3.64
C ALA A 144 26.83 3.61 4.10
N LYS A 145 27.55 4.00 5.17
CA LYS A 145 27.53 5.37 5.73
C LYS A 145 27.90 6.46 4.72
N ASP A 146 28.78 6.16 3.81
CA ASP A 146 29.23 7.05 2.74
C ASP A 146 28.29 7.09 1.51
N GLY A 147 27.16 6.39 1.59
CA GLY A 147 26.20 6.28 0.49
C GLY A 147 26.55 5.21 -0.55
N THR A 148 27.64 4.45 -0.36
CA THR A 148 27.98 3.35 -1.28
C THR A 148 26.88 2.29 -1.26
N LYS A 149 26.35 1.97 -2.45
CA LYS A 149 25.27 0.98 -2.64
C LYS A 149 25.84 -0.38 -2.99
N SER A 150 25.42 -1.41 -2.28
CA SER A 150 25.61 -2.82 -2.63
C SER A 150 24.27 -3.54 -2.76
N ILE A 151 24.18 -4.47 -3.71
CA ILE A 151 22.98 -5.26 -3.98
C ILE A 151 23.36 -6.74 -3.96
N LYS A 152 22.59 -7.50 -3.21
CA LYS A 152 22.66 -8.96 -3.18
C LYS A 152 21.35 -9.53 -3.67
N LYS A 153 21.40 -10.45 -4.63
CA LYS A 153 20.23 -11.24 -5.01
C LYS A 153 20.04 -12.33 -3.96
N VAL A 154 18.93 -12.29 -3.25
CA VAL A 154 18.60 -13.24 -2.17
C VAL A 154 17.50 -14.22 -2.56
N ALA A 155 16.82 -13.98 -3.68
CA ALA A 155 15.81 -14.85 -4.26
C ALA A 155 15.76 -14.69 -5.78
N ASP A 156 15.14 -15.66 -6.45
CA ASP A 156 14.81 -15.57 -7.87
C ASP A 156 13.73 -14.47 -8.08
N PRO A 157 14.03 -13.40 -8.83
CA PRO A 157 13.10 -12.30 -9.02
C PRO A 157 11.75 -12.72 -9.62
N ASP A 158 11.72 -13.70 -10.51
CA ASP A 158 10.49 -14.13 -11.18
C ASP A 158 9.59 -14.93 -10.21
N LYS A 159 10.19 -15.75 -9.35
CA LYS A 159 9.45 -16.41 -8.27
C LYS A 159 8.90 -15.41 -7.26
N VAL A 160 9.67 -14.38 -6.90
CA VAL A 160 9.22 -13.33 -6.00
C VAL A 160 8.07 -12.53 -6.63
N LYS A 161 8.21 -12.13 -7.90
CA LYS A 161 7.16 -11.40 -8.63
C LYS A 161 5.87 -12.20 -8.77
N SER A 162 5.95 -13.53 -8.92
CA SER A 162 4.77 -14.39 -9.04
C SER A 162 3.84 -14.36 -7.83
N ALA A 163 4.31 -13.89 -6.68
CA ALA A 163 3.47 -13.66 -5.50
C ALA A 163 2.49 -12.49 -5.69
N TYR A 164 2.78 -11.54 -6.58
CA TYR A 164 1.93 -10.39 -6.86
C TYR A 164 0.77 -10.75 -7.78
N LYS A 165 -0.44 -10.30 -7.43
CA LYS A 165 -1.67 -10.48 -8.21
C LYS A 165 -2.00 -9.18 -8.93
N GLU A 166 -1.90 -9.16 -10.27
CA GLU A 166 -2.13 -7.97 -11.09
C GLU A 166 -3.56 -7.41 -10.93
N ASP A 167 -4.58 -8.26 -10.96
CA ASP A 167 -5.99 -7.85 -10.98
C ASP A 167 -6.71 -8.10 -9.64
N GLY A 168 -5.96 -8.23 -8.55
CA GLY A 168 -6.52 -8.64 -7.26
C GLY A 168 -6.05 -7.81 -6.08
N TRP A 169 -6.63 -8.13 -4.92
CA TRP A 169 -6.13 -7.66 -3.65
C TRP A 169 -4.83 -8.39 -3.29
N ASN A 170 -3.84 -7.61 -2.89
CA ASN A 170 -2.55 -8.08 -2.41
C ASN A 170 -2.35 -7.65 -0.96
N ASP A 171 -1.82 -8.55 -0.15
CA ASP A 171 -1.40 -8.22 1.21
C ASP A 171 0.00 -7.62 1.15
N LEU A 172 0.16 -6.44 1.74
CA LEU A 172 1.44 -5.76 1.92
C LEU A 172 1.79 -5.74 3.40
N VAL A 173 3.00 -6.19 3.70
CA VAL A 173 3.61 -6.01 5.02
C VAL A 173 4.89 -5.20 4.85
N VAL A 174 5.01 -4.12 5.60
CA VAL A 174 6.24 -3.33 5.71
C VAL A 174 6.76 -3.43 7.14
N ILE A 175 7.96 -3.98 7.29
CA ILE A 175 8.65 -4.08 8.58
C ILE A 175 9.79 -3.07 8.56
N ALA A 176 9.77 -2.11 9.49
CA ALA A 176 10.84 -1.16 9.72
C ALA A 176 11.45 -1.42 11.09
N LYS A 177 12.75 -1.73 11.14
CA LYS A 177 13.48 -1.98 12.38
C LYS A 177 14.93 -1.50 12.27
N GLY A 178 15.32 -0.54 13.12
CA GLY A 178 16.62 0.12 12.98
C GLY A 178 16.82 0.60 11.55
N PRO A 179 17.95 0.41 10.89
CA PRO A 179 18.18 0.88 9.52
C PRO A 179 17.51 0.01 8.43
N THR A 180 16.78 -1.05 8.82
CA THR A 180 16.25 -2.04 7.85
C THR A 180 14.77 -1.81 7.58
N VAL A 181 14.39 -1.90 6.30
CA VAL A 181 13.01 -1.91 5.81
C VAL A 181 12.80 -3.15 4.94
N ILE A 182 11.81 -3.95 5.27
CA ILE A 182 11.45 -5.18 4.53
C ILE A 182 10.05 -5.01 3.97
N GLN A 183 9.90 -5.27 2.67
CA GLN A 183 8.61 -5.36 2.00
C GLN A 183 8.25 -6.82 1.76
N LYS A 184 7.05 -7.23 2.18
CA LYS A 184 6.47 -8.53 1.82
C LYS A 184 5.18 -8.33 1.03
N ILE A 185 5.00 -9.15 0.02
CA ILE A 185 3.77 -9.20 -0.79
C ILE A 185 3.21 -10.62 -0.70
N ASN A 186 1.96 -10.76 -0.26
CA ASN A 186 1.27 -12.05 -0.08
C ASN A 186 2.12 -13.08 0.69
N GLY A 187 2.79 -12.61 1.76
CA GLY A 187 3.63 -13.43 2.64
C GLY A 187 5.06 -13.67 2.15
N VAL A 188 5.39 -13.34 0.90
CA VAL A 188 6.74 -13.49 0.33
C VAL A 188 7.57 -12.24 0.57
N VAL A 189 8.81 -12.38 1.05
CA VAL A 189 9.76 -11.25 1.11
C VAL A 189 10.05 -10.81 -0.31
N PHE A 190 9.58 -9.60 -0.64
CA PHE A 190 9.69 -9.07 -1.98
C PHE A 190 11.00 -8.33 -2.20
N SER A 191 11.35 -7.46 -1.27
CA SER A 191 12.59 -6.68 -1.30
C SER A 191 12.99 -6.26 0.12
N GLN A 192 14.29 -6.01 0.31
CA GLN A 192 14.84 -5.59 1.59
C GLN A 192 15.86 -4.47 1.38
N LEU A 193 15.85 -3.49 2.27
CA LEU A 193 16.79 -2.38 2.33
C LEU A 193 17.39 -2.31 3.72
N THR A 194 18.71 -2.11 3.81
CA THR A 194 19.40 -1.65 5.02
C THR A 194 20.14 -0.37 4.67
N ASP A 195 19.75 0.73 5.30
CA ASP A 195 20.23 2.07 4.93
C ASP A 195 21.00 2.71 6.08
N HIS A 196 22.31 2.77 5.94
CA HIS A 196 23.24 3.46 6.85
C HIS A 196 23.75 4.79 6.28
N ASP A 197 23.25 5.23 5.13
CA ASP A 197 23.68 6.48 4.50
C ASP A 197 23.38 7.66 5.42
N GLU A 198 24.44 8.32 5.94
CA GLU A 198 24.30 9.42 6.90
C GLU A 198 23.70 10.69 6.28
N LYS A 199 23.68 10.80 4.96
CA LYS A 199 23.17 11.97 4.25
C LYS A 199 21.70 11.87 3.86
N TYR A 200 21.25 10.69 3.46
CA TYR A 200 19.93 10.52 2.83
C TYR A 200 19.03 9.49 3.50
N SER A 201 19.53 8.78 4.50
CA SER A 201 18.69 7.93 5.33
C SER A 201 17.62 8.77 6.04
N THR A 202 16.42 8.22 6.13
CA THR A 202 15.30 8.78 6.91
C THR A 202 14.92 7.85 8.06
N SER A 203 15.82 6.96 8.45
CA SER A 203 15.63 6.01 9.57
C SER A 203 15.89 6.66 10.93
#